data_4039f7808a99d696a9aca7aba9e460e9
#
_entry.id   4039f7808a99d696a9aca7aba9e460e9
#
_cell.length_a   1.000
_cell.length_b   1.000
_cell.length_c   1.000
_cell.angle_alpha   90.00
_cell.angle_beta   90.00
_cell.angle_gamma   90.00
#
_symmetry.space_group_name_H-M   'P 1'
#
loop_
_entity.id
_entity.type
_entity.pdbx_description
1 polymer ?
#
loop_
_entity_poly.entity_id
_entity_poly.type
_entity_poly.pdbx_seq_one_letter_code
_entity_poly.pdbx_strand_id
1 'polypeptide(L)'
;MKLYNEAVKTRNPLGVDFYSEDKINNTGKPGSNPYVYPATDWQKEIMKDFTSNQRLNVNLSGGGKVARFYIAAQYNQDNGLLKVAKENNFNSNINLKKFSLRTNVNMNITPSTEVIFRMHGTFDSYTGPIQGGTDVFRSIMRTNPVLFPAVYPKDEANKNTRHLLFGNYDGANYINPYADLVKGYKNYSESLALAQVELKQNLDFIVKGLSARVMFNTTR
;
A
#
# COMPACT_ATOMS: atom_id res chain seq x y z
N MET A 1 -5.64 -29.27 -13.16
CA MET A 1 -6.74 -29.66 -14.07
C MET A 1 -7.19 -31.09 -13.82
N LYS A 2 -6.33 -32.13 -13.98
CA LYS A 2 -6.73 -33.54 -13.80
C LYS A 2 -7.40 -33.83 -12.45
N LEU A 3 -6.76 -33.42 -11.34
CA LEU A 3 -7.33 -33.58 -9.98
C LEU A 3 -8.68 -32.86 -9.81
N TYR A 4 -8.89 -31.73 -10.49
CA TYR A 4 -10.17 -31.03 -10.45
C TYR A 4 -11.28 -31.84 -11.12
N ASN A 5 -11.00 -32.37 -12.32
CA ASN A 5 -11.95 -33.23 -13.02
C ASN A 5 -12.27 -34.51 -12.20
N GLU A 6 -11.26 -35.12 -11.59
CA GLU A 6 -11.43 -36.26 -10.68
C GLU A 6 -12.35 -35.90 -9.49
N ALA A 7 -12.12 -34.75 -8.88
CA ALA A 7 -12.96 -34.28 -7.78
C ALA A 7 -14.43 -34.03 -8.22
N VAL A 8 -14.65 -33.53 -9.45
CA VAL A 8 -15.99 -33.38 -10.02
C VAL A 8 -16.67 -34.74 -10.17
N LYS A 9 -15.99 -35.73 -10.75
CA LYS A 9 -16.52 -37.11 -10.94
C LYS A 9 -16.76 -37.85 -9.62
N THR A 10 -15.93 -37.59 -8.62
CA THR A 10 -16.12 -38.18 -7.28
C THR A 10 -17.42 -37.69 -6.61
N ARG A 11 -17.76 -36.42 -6.83
CA ARG A 11 -18.98 -35.81 -6.30
C ARG A 11 -20.24 -36.11 -7.13
N ASN A 12 -20.05 -36.19 -8.43
CA ASN A 12 -21.11 -36.51 -9.39
C ASN A 12 -20.56 -37.43 -10.48
N PRO A 13 -20.77 -38.75 -10.41
CA PRO A 13 -20.25 -39.71 -11.37
C PRO A 13 -20.70 -39.48 -12.82
N LEU A 14 -21.83 -38.79 -13.01
CA LEU A 14 -22.32 -38.37 -14.33
C LEU A 14 -21.88 -36.95 -14.72
N GLY A 15 -21.07 -36.30 -13.91
CA GLY A 15 -20.58 -34.95 -14.16
C GLY A 15 -19.62 -34.90 -15.36
N VAL A 16 -19.78 -33.83 -16.15
CA VAL A 16 -18.88 -33.56 -17.27
C VAL A 16 -17.58 -32.96 -16.76
N ASP A 17 -16.46 -33.36 -17.36
CA ASP A 17 -15.16 -32.79 -17.07
C ASP A 17 -15.14 -31.28 -17.33
N PHE A 18 -14.73 -30.49 -16.36
CA PHE A 18 -14.61 -29.05 -16.51
C PHE A 18 -13.48 -28.67 -17.49
N TYR A 19 -12.38 -29.42 -17.43
CA TYR A 19 -11.26 -29.25 -18.36
C TYR A 19 -11.23 -30.40 -19.34
N SER A 20 -11.35 -30.08 -20.65
CA SER A 20 -11.21 -31.09 -21.71
C SER A 20 -9.82 -31.70 -21.74
N GLU A 21 -9.69 -32.91 -22.25
CA GLU A 21 -8.39 -33.56 -22.44
C GLU A 21 -7.46 -32.74 -23.34
N ASP A 22 -8.02 -32.12 -24.38
CA ASP A 22 -7.27 -31.25 -25.29
C ASP A 22 -6.67 -30.05 -24.53
N LYS A 23 -7.44 -29.39 -23.65
CA LYS A 23 -6.95 -28.32 -22.78
C LYS A 23 -5.86 -28.82 -21.82
N ILE A 24 -6.05 -29.96 -21.18
CA ILE A 24 -5.08 -30.56 -20.27
C ILE A 24 -3.76 -30.87 -21.01
N ASN A 25 -3.88 -31.34 -22.23
CA ASN A 25 -2.74 -31.79 -23.04
C ASN A 25 -1.97 -30.64 -23.68
N ASN A 26 -2.56 -29.47 -23.90
CA ASN A 26 -1.92 -28.36 -24.64
C ASN A 26 -1.56 -27.18 -23.74
N THR A 27 -2.17 -27.03 -22.57
CA THR A 27 -1.86 -25.91 -21.67
C THR A 27 -0.39 -25.91 -21.24
N GLY A 28 0.29 -24.79 -21.50
CA GLY A 28 1.69 -24.58 -21.13
C GLY A 28 2.71 -25.35 -21.97
N LYS A 29 2.31 -26.05 -23.05
CA LYS A 29 3.25 -26.73 -23.95
C LYS A 29 3.87 -25.76 -24.94
N PRO A 30 5.15 -25.93 -25.27
CA PRO A 30 5.79 -25.22 -26.38
C PRO A 30 5.03 -25.45 -27.69
N GLY A 31 4.77 -24.39 -28.46
CA GLY A 31 4.04 -24.44 -29.73
C GLY A 31 2.52 -24.43 -29.64
N SER A 32 1.93 -24.59 -28.45
CA SER A 32 0.49 -24.38 -28.26
C SER A 32 0.15 -22.88 -28.27
N ASN A 33 -1.04 -22.55 -28.78
CA ASN A 33 -1.50 -21.17 -28.77
C ASN A 33 -1.79 -20.70 -27.33
N PRO A 34 -1.03 -19.72 -26.78
CA PRO A 34 -1.17 -19.30 -25.39
C PRO A 34 -2.49 -18.56 -25.10
N TYR A 35 -3.22 -18.16 -26.13
CA TYR A 35 -4.51 -17.50 -25.97
C TYR A 35 -5.67 -18.49 -25.92
N VAL A 36 -5.48 -19.69 -26.46
CA VAL A 36 -6.44 -20.80 -26.40
C VAL A 36 -6.15 -21.68 -25.17
N TYR A 37 -4.88 -21.92 -24.91
CA TYR A 37 -4.38 -22.77 -23.83
C TYR A 37 -3.51 -21.96 -22.85
N PRO A 38 -4.07 -20.95 -22.20
CA PRO A 38 -3.29 -20.07 -21.33
C PRO A 38 -2.72 -20.82 -20.12
N ALA A 39 -1.51 -20.40 -19.73
CA ALA A 39 -0.84 -20.81 -18.50
C ALA A 39 -0.28 -19.52 -17.85
N THR A 40 -1.16 -18.67 -17.38
CA THR A 40 -0.83 -17.33 -16.90
C THR A 40 -0.23 -17.42 -15.50
N ASP A 41 1.03 -17.02 -15.35
CA ASP A 41 1.65 -16.79 -14.04
C ASP A 41 1.25 -15.40 -13.54
N TRP A 42 0.14 -15.34 -12.81
CA TRP A 42 -0.41 -14.08 -12.30
C TRP A 42 0.54 -13.32 -11.40
N GLN A 43 1.38 -14.01 -10.64
CA GLN A 43 2.38 -13.34 -9.80
C GLN A 43 3.42 -12.66 -10.68
N LYS A 44 4.00 -13.40 -11.61
CA LYS A 44 5.00 -12.87 -12.54
C LYS A 44 4.44 -11.78 -13.46
N GLU A 45 3.16 -11.86 -13.83
CA GLU A 45 2.49 -10.85 -14.65
C GLU A 45 2.34 -9.51 -13.91
N ILE A 46 1.96 -9.53 -12.63
CA ILE A 46 1.52 -8.36 -11.88
C ILE A 46 2.55 -7.88 -10.87
N MET A 47 3.40 -8.76 -10.35
CA MET A 47 4.34 -8.41 -9.29
C MET A 47 5.78 -8.30 -9.80
N LYS A 48 6.52 -7.40 -9.17
CA LYS A 48 7.97 -7.28 -9.32
C LYS A 48 8.66 -8.32 -8.44
N ASP A 49 9.88 -8.70 -8.81
CA ASP A 49 10.69 -9.62 -8.01
C ASP A 49 11.18 -9.00 -6.71
N PHE A 50 11.39 -7.67 -6.69
CA PHE A 50 11.86 -6.94 -5.52
C PHE A 50 11.34 -5.50 -5.48
N THR A 51 11.39 -4.92 -4.30
CA THR A 51 11.13 -3.50 -4.06
C THR A 51 12.14 -2.96 -3.05
N SER A 52 12.23 -1.65 -2.92
CA SER A 52 13.09 -0.98 -1.94
C SER A 52 12.28 -0.06 -1.05
N ASN A 53 12.56 -0.10 0.23
CA ASN A 53 12.01 0.80 1.23
C ASN A 53 13.13 1.67 1.79
N GLN A 54 12.81 2.92 2.11
CA GLN A 54 13.78 3.88 2.61
C GLN A 54 13.35 4.37 3.99
N ARG A 55 14.31 4.46 4.91
CA ARG A 55 14.08 4.98 6.26
C ARG A 55 15.22 5.91 6.62
N LEU A 56 14.88 7.15 6.96
CA LEU A 56 15.81 8.14 7.43
C LEU A 56 15.32 8.67 8.78
N ASN A 57 16.20 8.63 9.77
CA ASN A 57 15.95 9.19 11.09
C ASN A 57 17.09 10.15 11.43
N VAL A 58 16.75 11.36 11.80
CA VAL A 58 17.69 12.37 12.24
C VAL A 58 17.20 12.91 13.58
N ASN A 59 18.09 12.99 14.57
CA ASN A 59 17.78 13.63 15.83
C ASN A 59 18.90 14.59 16.24
N LEU A 60 18.49 15.65 16.89
CA LEU A 60 19.35 16.69 17.42
C LEU A 60 18.90 17.02 18.84
N SER A 61 19.82 16.97 19.78
CA SER A 61 19.56 17.36 21.15
C SER A 61 20.67 18.25 21.68
N GLY A 62 20.34 19.13 22.54
CA GLY A 62 21.32 20.02 23.16
C GLY A 62 20.70 20.87 24.24
N GLY A 63 21.53 21.67 24.87
CA GLY A 63 21.03 22.63 25.83
C GLY A 63 22.04 23.01 26.89
N GLY A 64 21.60 23.93 27.74
CA GLY A 64 22.35 24.47 28.85
C GLY A 64 21.40 24.83 30.03
N LYS A 65 21.82 25.78 30.85
CA LYS A 65 21.08 26.19 32.05
C LYS A 65 19.75 26.90 31.70
N VAL A 66 19.72 27.59 30.55
CA VAL A 66 18.53 28.38 30.13
C VAL A 66 17.56 27.57 29.31
N ALA A 67 18.08 26.77 28.38
CA ALA A 67 17.20 25.99 27.50
C ALA A 67 17.78 24.61 27.22
N ARG A 68 16.88 23.65 27.02
CA ARG A 68 17.20 22.27 26.57
C ARG A 68 16.23 21.94 25.47
N PHE A 69 16.70 21.29 24.41
CA PHE A 69 15.88 20.91 23.28
C PHE A 69 16.19 19.52 22.78
N TYR A 70 15.18 18.90 22.18
CA TYR A 70 15.24 17.66 21.43
C TYR A 70 14.37 17.80 20.19
N ILE A 71 14.96 17.59 19.02
CA ILE A 71 14.29 17.59 17.73
C ILE A 71 14.56 16.26 17.06
N ALA A 72 13.53 15.58 16.59
CA ALA A 72 13.64 14.36 15.81
C ALA A 72 12.79 14.46 14.54
N ALA A 73 13.40 14.18 13.40
CA ALA A 73 12.75 14.09 12.11
C ALA A 73 12.91 12.68 11.56
N GLN A 74 11.84 12.14 11.02
CA GLN A 74 11.80 10.81 10.43
C GLN A 74 11.13 10.87 9.07
N TYR A 75 11.74 10.22 8.09
CA TYR A 75 11.17 9.99 6.78
C TYR A 75 11.18 8.49 6.49
N ASN A 76 10.00 7.95 6.13
CA ASN A 76 9.85 6.57 5.68
C ASN A 76 9.17 6.58 4.31
N GLN A 77 9.68 5.76 3.41
CA GLN A 77 9.03 5.48 2.14
C GLN A 77 8.94 3.97 1.96
N ASP A 78 7.72 3.48 1.87
CA ASP A 78 7.41 2.06 1.61
C ASP A 78 6.82 1.94 0.21
N ASN A 79 7.48 1.14 -0.63
CA ASN A 79 7.04 0.87 -2.00
C ASN A 79 6.50 -0.55 -2.10
N GLY A 80 5.41 -0.71 -2.85
CA GLY A 80 4.81 -2.01 -3.12
C GLY A 80 5.54 -2.79 -4.20
N LEU A 81 5.14 -4.05 -4.36
CA LEU A 81 5.67 -4.98 -5.35
C LEU A 81 4.88 -4.99 -6.67
N LEU A 82 3.84 -4.16 -6.83
CA LEU A 82 3.04 -4.18 -8.04
C LEU A 82 3.79 -3.55 -9.22
N LYS A 83 3.67 -4.15 -10.38
CA LYS A 83 4.13 -3.56 -11.63
C LYS A 83 3.22 -2.40 -12.01
N VAL A 84 3.80 -1.39 -12.63
CA VAL A 84 3.02 -0.33 -13.29
C VAL A 84 2.89 -0.73 -14.76
N ALA A 85 1.68 -0.90 -15.22
CA ALA A 85 1.42 -1.25 -16.61
C ALA A 85 1.88 -0.13 -17.55
N LYS A 86 2.41 -0.51 -18.73
CA LYS A 86 2.93 0.44 -19.71
C LYS A 86 1.84 1.35 -20.28
N GLU A 87 0.61 0.87 -20.27
CA GLU A 87 -0.58 1.57 -20.74
C GLU A 87 -1.04 2.67 -19.80
N ASN A 88 -0.60 2.62 -18.53
CA ASN A 88 -0.99 3.59 -17.54
C ASN A 88 -0.12 4.85 -17.60
N ASN A 89 -0.76 5.99 -17.55
CA ASN A 89 -0.13 7.29 -17.33
C ASN A 89 -0.07 7.67 -15.84
N PHE A 90 -0.37 6.72 -14.95
CA PHE A 90 -0.37 6.90 -13.50
C PHE A 90 0.34 5.73 -12.81
N ASN A 91 0.76 5.94 -11.57
CA ASN A 91 1.38 4.90 -10.75
C ASN A 91 0.31 4.15 -9.95
N SER A 92 0.01 2.91 -10.36
CA SER A 92 -0.89 1.99 -9.63
C SER A 92 -0.18 1.17 -8.55
N ASN A 93 1.16 1.26 -8.44
CA ASN A 93 1.88 0.60 -7.36
C ASN A 93 1.68 1.34 -6.03
N ILE A 94 1.77 0.61 -4.93
CA ILE A 94 1.75 1.20 -3.60
C ILE A 94 3.00 2.04 -3.40
N ASN A 95 2.80 3.28 -2.97
CA ASN A 95 3.85 4.19 -2.50
C ASN A 95 3.30 4.92 -1.27
N LEU A 96 3.83 4.59 -0.11
CA LEU A 96 3.48 5.21 1.15
C LEU A 96 4.69 6.02 1.63
N LYS A 97 4.51 7.33 1.75
CA LYS A 97 5.50 8.25 2.30
C LYS A 97 5.00 8.76 3.62
N LYS A 98 5.82 8.65 4.65
CA LYS A 98 5.53 9.15 5.99
C LYS A 98 6.65 10.08 6.43
N PHE A 99 6.28 11.30 6.77
CA PHE A 99 7.17 12.26 7.41
C PHE A 99 6.66 12.54 8.82
N SER A 100 7.54 12.50 9.80
CA SER A 100 7.22 12.92 11.16
C SER A 100 8.27 13.86 11.73
N LEU A 101 7.80 14.85 12.47
CA LEU A 101 8.63 15.80 13.18
C LEU A 101 8.19 15.84 14.63
N ARG A 102 9.15 15.70 15.55
CA ARG A 102 8.92 15.86 16.99
C ARG A 102 9.88 16.90 17.52
N THR A 103 9.36 17.83 18.28
CA THR A 103 10.15 18.88 18.92
C THR A 103 9.72 18.98 20.39
N ASN A 104 10.71 18.96 21.28
CA ASN A 104 10.54 19.23 22.69
C ASN A 104 11.55 20.32 23.07
N VAL A 105 11.07 21.42 23.65
CA VAL A 105 11.90 22.52 24.11
C VAL A 105 11.47 22.89 25.53
N ASN A 106 12.43 22.87 26.44
CA ASN A 106 12.25 23.33 27.82
C ASN A 106 13.08 24.59 28.00
N MET A 107 12.46 25.65 28.46
CA MET A 107 13.10 26.96 28.67
C MET A 107 12.89 27.44 30.08
N ASN A 108 13.96 27.70 30.81
CA ASN A 108 13.91 28.40 32.09
C ASN A 108 13.91 29.91 31.81
N ILE A 109 12.72 30.55 31.81
CA ILE A 109 12.57 31.99 31.55
C ILE A 109 13.11 32.78 32.73
N THR A 110 12.87 32.27 33.93
CA THR A 110 13.42 32.78 35.20
C THR A 110 13.87 31.59 36.06
N PRO A 111 14.61 31.78 37.16
CA PRO A 111 14.92 30.69 38.08
C PRO A 111 13.70 29.97 38.66
N SER A 112 12.53 30.58 38.64
CA SER A 112 11.28 30.04 39.18
C SER A 112 10.23 29.70 38.11
N THR A 113 10.50 30.03 36.81
CA THR A 113 9.56 29.85 35.71
C THR A 113 10.13 29.00 34.60
N GLU A 114 9.51 27.85 34.32
CA GLU A 114 9.84 26.99 33.17
C GLU A 114 8.69 27.01 32.18
N VAL A 115 9.02 27.21 30.89
CA VAL A 115 8.10 27.03 29.76
C VAL A 115 8.53 25.80 29.01
N ILE A 116 7.58 24.92 28.74
CA ILE A 116 7.80 23.68 27.99
C ILE A 116 6.94 23.74 26.74
N PHE A 117 7.59 23.60 25.59
CA PHE A 117 6.96 23.48 24.29
C PHE A 117 7.17 22.08 23.73
N ARG A 118 6.10 21.42 23.33
CA ARG A 118 6.14 20.12 22.64
C ARG A 118 5.32 20.20 21.37
N MET A 119 5.87 19.71 20.29
CA MET A 119 5.17 19.58 19.02
C MET A 119 5.44 18.20 18.43
N HIS A 120 4.40 17.62 17.85
CA HIS A 120 4.50 16.39 17.06
C HIS A 120 3.64 16.54 15.82
N GLY A 121 4.23 16.38 14.66
CA GLY A 121 3.53 16.37 13.38
C GLY A 121 3.81 15.10 12.61
N THR A 122 2.79 14.55 11.97
CA THR A 122 2.91 13.46 10.99
C THR A 122 2.20 13.85 9.71
N PHE A 123 2.83 13.51 8.59
CA PHE A 123 2.32 13.77 7.25
C PHE A 123 2.47 12.48 6.45
N ASP A 124 1.35 11.86 6.13
CA ASP A 124 1.28 10.63 5.38
C ASP A 124 0.73 10.91 3.99
N SER A 125 1.38 10.36 2.97
CA SER A 125 0.92 10.41 1.58
C SER A 125 0.92 8.99 1.02
N TYR A 126 -0.21 8.56 0.53
CA TYR A 126 -0.40 7.23 -0.04
C TYR A 126 -0.86 7.33 -1.48
N THR A 127 -0.24 6.51 -2.34
CA THR A 127 -0.73 6.20 -3.69
C THR A 127 -0.75 4.69 -3.85
N GLY A 128 -1.74 4.15 -4.52
CA GLY A 128 -1.84 2.72 -4.75
C GLY A 128 -3.07 2.32 -5.56
N PRO A 129 -3.30 1.02 -5.77
CA PRO A 129 -4.45 0.53 -6.52
C PRO A 129 -5.77 0.89 -5.83
N ILE A 130 -6.83 1.08 -6.61
CA ILE A 130 -8.15 1.48 -6.09
C ILE A 130 -8.63 0.57 -4.97
N GLN A 131 -8.49 -0.74 -5.15
CA GLN A 131 -8.95 -1.76 -4.19
C GLN A 131 -8.01 -1.94 -2.99
N GLY A 132 -6.79 -1.39 -3.07
CA GLY A 132 -5.74 -1.65 -2.10
C GLY A 132 -4.89 -2.89 -2.43
N GLY A 133 -3.69 -2.93 -1.86
CA GLY A 133 -2.71 -3.98 -2.19
C GLY A 133 -3.15 -5.38 -1.75
N THR A 134 -3.84 -5.49 -0.62
CA THR A 134 -4.34 -6.78 -0.10
C THR A 134 -5.34 -7.43 -1.05
N ASP A 135 -6.25 -6.65 -1.63
CA ASP A 135 -7.27 -7.19 -2.53
C ASP A 135 -6.68 -7.55 -3.90
N VAL A 136 -5.73 -6.77 -4.40
CA VAL A 136 -4.96 -7.15 -5.60
C VAL A 136 -4.22 -8.46 -5.36
N PHE A 137 -3.51 -8.61 -4.24
CA PHE A 137 -2.81 -9.85 -3.90
C PHE A 137 -3.77 -11.03 -3.78
N ARG A 138 -4.91 -10.84 -3.13
CA ARG A 138 -5.96 -11.88 -3.02
C ARG A 138 -6.49 -12.29 -4.38
N SER A 139 -6.70 -11.35 -5.30
CA SER A 139 -7.17 -11.66 -6.65
C SER A 139 -6.11 -12.45 -7.45
N ILE A 140 -4.83 -12.09 -7.33
CA ILE A 140 -3.70 -12.84 -7.92
C ILE A 140 -3.71 -14.30 -7.47
N MET A 141 -3.88 -14.54 -6.16
CA MET A 141 -3.84 -15.89 -5.58
C MET A 141 -5.08 -16.74 -5.89
N ARG A 142 -6.21 -16.11 -6.20
CA ARG A 142 -7.49 -16.80 -6.46
C ARG A 142 -7.78 -17.00 -7.94
N THR A 143 -7.19 -16.21 -8.81
CA THR A 143 -7.48 -16.28 -10.24
C THR A 143 -6.87 -17.54 -10.83
N ASN A 144 -7.71 -18.29 -11.53
CA ASN A 144 -7.30 -19.54 -12.15
C ASN A 144 -6.35 -19.26 -13.33
N PRO A 145 -5.13 -19.85 -13.32
CA PRO A 145 -4.10 -19.53 -14.31
C PRO A 145 -4.34 -20.12 -15.70
N VAL A 146 -5.30 -21.03 -15.84
CA VAL A 146 -5.50 -21.76 -17.12
C VAL A 146 -6.78 -21.40 -17.84
N LEU A 147 -7.59 -20.45 -17.32
CA LEU A 147 -8.86 -20.08 -17.93
C LEU A 147 -8.71 -19.00 -19.00
N PHE A 148 -7.89 -17.98 -18.74
CA PHE A 148 -7.69 -16.84 -19.64
C PHE A 148 -6.33 -16.18 -19.43
N PRO A 149 -5.77 -15.50 -20.45
CA PRO A 149 -4.61 -14.64 -20.31
C PRO A 149 -4.97 -13.28 -19.68
N ALA A 150 -4.00 -12.49 -19.29
CA ALA A 150 -4.23 -11.12 -18.78
C ALA A 150 -4.89 -10.23 -19.83
N VAL A 151 -4.38 -10.25 -21.05
CA VAL A 151 -4.86 -9.45 -22.19
C VAL A 151 -4.77 -10.27 -23.46
N TYR A 152 -5.77 -10.15 -24.32
CA TYR A 152 -5.72 -10.67 -25.68
C TYR A 152 -5.10 -9.66 -26.65
N PRO A 153 -4.35 -10.07 -27.67
CA PRO A 153 -3.94 -9.20 -28.77
C PRO A 153 -5.16 -8.75 -29.56
N LYS A 154 -5.06 -7.60 -30.20
CA LYS A 154 -6.10 -7.16 -31.14
C LYS A 154 -6.02 -8.02 -32.41
N ASP A 155 -7.13 -8.57 -32.77
CA ASP A 155 -7.36 -9.26 -34.05
C ASP A 155 -7.99 -8.31 -35.11
N GLU A 156 -8.26 -8.81 -36.31
CA GLU A 156 -8.88 -8.01 -37.37
C GLU A 156 -10.25 -7.44 -36.98
N ALA A 157 -11.04 -8.18 -36.20
CA ALA A 157 -12.35 -7.71 -35.74
C ALA A 157 -12.23 -6.59 -34.71
N ASN A 158 -11.18 -6.59 -33.91
CA ASN A 158 -10.96 -5.67 -32.77
C ASN A 158 -9.86 -4.62 -33.04
N LYS A 159 -9.32 -4.54 -34.27
CA LYS A 159 -8.20 -3.63 -34.59
C LYS A 159 -8.49 -2.16 -34.28
N ASN A 160 -9.72 -1.73 -34.38
CA ASN A 160 -10.16 -0.36 -34.13
C ASN A 160 -10.60 -0.09 -32.70
N THR A 161 -10.61 -1.08 -31.81
CA THR A 161 -10.97 -0.88 -30.40
C THR A 161 -9.91 -0.04 -29.69
N ARG A 162 -10.33 0.93 -28.87
CA ARG A 162 -9.40 1.80 -28.12
C ARG A 162 -9.01 1.22 -26.77
N HIS A 163 -9.78 0.27 -26.25
CA HIS A 163 -9.52 -0.36 -24.96
C HIS A 163 -8.72 -1.66 -25.08
N LEU A 164 -8.15 -2.12 -23.96
CA LEU A 164 -7.49 -3.41 -23.84
C LEU A 164 -8.54 -4.53 -23.86
N LEU A 165 -8.20 -5.64 -24.51
CA LEU A 165 -9.04 -6.84 -24.53
C LEU A 165 -8.68 -7.73 -23.36
N PHE A 166 -9.19 -7.43 -22.17
CA PHE A 166 -8.92 -8.21 -20.97
C PHE A 166 -9.46 -9.63 -21.08
N GLY A 167 -8.64 -10.59 -20.68
CA GLY A 167 -9.06 -11.98 -20.58
C GLY A 167 -10.18 -12.15 -19.55
N ASN A 168 -11.16 -12.99 -19.87
CA ASN A 168 -12.23 -13.40 -18.97
C ASN A 168 -12.77 -14.77 -19.37
N TYR A 169 -13.64 -15.31 -18.52
CA TYR A 169 -14.29 -16.60 -18.72
C TYR A 169 -15.73 -16.54 -18.22
N ASP A 170 -16.63 -17.32 -18.84
CA ASP A 170 -18.02 -17.50 -18.43
C ASP A 170 -18.79 -16.18 -18.20
N GLY A 171 -18.91 -15.38 -19.26
CA GLY A 171 -19.75 -14.18 -19.24
C GLY A 171 -19.29 -13.10 -18.25
N ALA A 172 -17.98 -12.98 -18.00
CA ALA A 172 -17.36 -12.01 -17.11
C ALA A 172 -17.54 -12.30 -15.60
N ASN A 173 -17.80 -13.54 -15.22
CA ASN A 173 -17.92 -13.95 -13.82
C ASN A 173 -16.58 -14.05 -13.08
N TYR A 174 -15.47 -13.97 -13.81
CA TYR A 174 -14.12 -14.08 -13.23
C TYR A 174 -13.39 -12.74 -13.23
N ILE A 175 -12.73 -12.45 -12.11
CA ILE A 175 -11.92 -11.24 -11.96
C ILE A 175 -10.60 -11.44 -12.65
N ASN A 176 -10.21 -10.48 -13.51
CA ASN A 176 -8.88 -10.40 -14.08
C ASN A 176 -8.03 -9.45 -13.23
N PRO A 177 -7.00 -9.95 -12.50
CA PRO A 177 -6.19 -9.11 -11.62
C PRO A 177 -5.42 -8.01 -12.37
N TYR A 178 -5.09 -8.23 -13.63
CA TYR A 178 -4.43 -7.21 -14.46
C TYR A 178 -5.39 -6.06 -14.80
N ALA A 179 -6.64 -6.36 -15.13
CA ALA A 179 -7.67 -5.34 -15.34
C ALA A 179 -7.88 -4.49 -14.09
N ASP A 180 -7.87 -5.13 -12.92
CA ASP A 180 -7.97 -4.45 -11.64
C ASP A 180 -6.78 -3.50 -11.37
N LEU A 181 -5.58 -3.87 -11.81
CA LEU A 181 -4.38 -3.05 -11.64
C LEU A 181 -4.40 -1.82 -12.57
N VAL A 182 -4.94 -1.93 -13.78
CA VAL A 182 -4.89 -0.85 -14.78
C VAL A 182 -6.12 0.06 -14.78
N LYS A 183 -7.18 -0.27 -14.06
CA LYS A 183 -8.43 0.51 -14.06
C LYS A 183 -8.34 1.86 -13.37
N GLY A 184 -7.29 2.11 -12.58
CA GLY A 184 -7.08 3.37 -11.90
C GLY A 184 -6.24 3.24 -10.63
N TYR A 185 -6.17 4.34 -9.92
CA TYR A 185 -5.43 4.45 -8.66
C TYR A 185 -6.22 5.28 -7.65
N LYS A 186 -5.84 5.19 -6.39
CA LYS A 186 -6.26 6.11 -5.35
C LYS A 186 -5.05 6.77 -4.72
N ASN A 187 -5.21 8.02 -4.34
CA ASN A 187 -4.27 8.72 -3.49
C ASN A 187 -5.02 9.43 -2.37
N TYR A 188 -4.36 9.54 -1.24
CA TYR A 188 -4.84 10.37 -0.13
C TYR A 188 -3.65 10.84 0.69
N SER A 189 -3.86 11.93 1.40
CA SER A 189 -2.89 12.47 2.35
C SER A 189 -3.57 12.71 3.67
N GLU A 190 -2.88 12.34 4.74
CA GLU A 190 -3.32 12.57 6.11
C GLU A 190 -2.26 13.40 6.82
N SER A 191 -2.69 14.31 7.65
CA SER A 191 -1.80 15.07 8.52
C SER A 191 -2.36 15.15 9.92
N LEU A 192 -1.49 14.97 10.90
CA LEU A 192 -1.78 15.15 12.31
C LEU A 192 -0.76 16.12 12.89
N ALA A 193 -1.23 17.17 13.51
CA ALA A 193 -0.39 18.10 14.23
C ALA A 193 -0.87 18.22 15.69
N LEU A 194 0.04 17.98 16.61
CA LEU A 194 -0.17 18.12 18.05
C LEU A 194 0.78 19.19 18.56
N ALA A 195 0.27 20.17 19.28
CA ALA A 195 1.11 21.15 19.96
C ALA A 195 0.66 21.32 21.41
N GLN A 196 1.64 21.44 22.29
CA GLN A 196 1.44 21.63 23.71
C GLN A 196 2.35 22.74 24.19
N VAL A 197 1.80 23.65 24.97
CA VAL A 197 2.56 24.63 25.74
C VAL A 197 2.23 24.43 27.21
N GLU A 198 3.24 24.35 28.03
CA GLU A 198 3.12 24.17 29.48
C GLU A 198 3.95 25.22 30.17
N LEU A 199 3.33 25.90 31.12
CA LEU A 199 3.98 26.85 32.03
C LEU A 199 4.04 26.24 33.43
N LYS A 200 5.21 26.15 33.99
CA LYS A 200 5.44 25.78 35.40
C LYS A 200 6.00 26.96 36.14
N GLN A 201 5.42 27.26 37.28
CA GLN A 201 5.83 28.32 38.17
C GLN A 201 6.10 27.76 39.56
N ASN A 202 7.34 27.90 40.04
CA ASN A 202 7.67 27.66 41.43
C ASN A 202 7.22 28.88 42.23
N LEU A 203 6.47 28.64 43.30
CA LEU A 203 5.87 29.65 44.20
C LEU A 203 6.43 29.52 45.62
N ASP A 204 7.66 28.99 45.78
CA ASP A 204 8.33 28.89 47.09
C ASP A 204 8.43 30.21 47.83
N PHE A 205 8.37 31.32 47.10
CA PHE A 205 8.36 32.68 47.68
C PHE A 205 7.04 33.01 48.40
N ILE A 206 5.95 32.25 48.17
CA ILE A 206 4.69 32.37 48.88
C ILE A 206 4.63 31.32 49.99
N VAL A 207 4.80 30.04 49.61
CA VAL A 207 4.80 28.89 50.52
C VAL A 207 5.80 27.87 50.03
N LYS A 208 6.70 27.43 50.89
CA LYS A 208 7.75 26.47 50.56
C LYS A 208 7.15 25.15 50.01
N GLY A 209 7.60 24.73 48.85
CA GLY A 209 7.10 23.55 48.15
C GLY A 209 5.85 23.78 47.27
N LEU A 210 5.33 25.01 47.22
CA LEU A 210 4.18 25.34 46.37
C LEU A 210 4.64 25.50 44.90
N SER A 211 3.91 24.92 43.97
CA SER A 211 4.08 25.14 42.53
C SER A 211 2.75 25.20 41.80
N ALA A 212 2.69 25.93 40.72
CA ALA A 212 1.54 26.00 39.83
C ALA A 212 1.95 25.52 38.42
N ARG A 213 1.03 24.87 37.72
CA ARG A 213 1.21 24.40 36.36
C ARG A 213 -0.03 24.67 35.55
N VAL A 214 0.16 25.27 34.36
CA VAL A 214 -0.87 25.48 33.35
C VAL A 214 -0.44 24.84 32.06
N MET A 215 -1.34 24.15 31.41
CA MET A 215 -1.04 23.44 30.16
C MET A 215 -2.17 23.69 29.16
N PHE A 216 -1.76 23.99 27.91
CA PHE A 216 -2.62 24.12 26.76
C PHE A 216 -2.20 23.13 25.69
N ASN A 217 -3.18 22.37 25.15
CA ASN A 217 -2.98 21.42 24.08
C ASN A 217 -3.89 21.76 22.92
N THR A 218 -3.39 21.54 21.69
CA THR A 218 -4.20 21.60 20.47
C THR A 218 -3.86 20.43 19.57
N THR A 219 -4.87 19.95 18.84
CA THR A 219 -4.77 18.88 17.85
C THR A 219 -5.49 19.33 16.58
N ARG A 220 -4.84 19.08 15.47
CA ARG A 220 -5.42 19.34 14.14
C ARG A 220 -5.17 18.15 13.24
#